data_1b89b8172d772c990789c9064ba23160
#
_entry.id   1b89b8172d772c990789c9064ba23160
#
_cell.length_a   1.000
_cell.length_b   1.000
_cell.length_c   1.000
_cell.angle_alpha   90.00
_cell.angle_beta   90.00
_cell.angle_gamma   90.00
#
_symmetry.space_group_name_H-M   'P 1'
#
loop_
_entity.id
_entity.type
_entity.pdbx_description
1 polymer ?
#
loop_
_entity_poly.entity_id
_entity_poly.type
_entity_poly.pdbx_seq_one_letter_code
_entity_poly.pdbx_strand_id
1 'polypeptide(L)'
;MPNSSLSVHPIARALAAASLCAGLTAPACADTEAQRLQALERRLESSAQLIEKLSLRLAELERNARPQASAAPAAETAQAIATLQQSIAQLTEGTSAKGRETGLSVHGFADVGAGWSSKGDPSQLRGFNAGTLDLYLTPQFGDRVKSLIELAFEYDSAGGPVVDLERLQLGYTVNDALTVWLGRFHTPFGVWNTWYHHGAQLQTSIFRPRILNFEDRGGFLPVHSVGVWATGKTSLGPGKITYDAYLTNGPSVRERTLQFGGYTDNDNGKLLGLNLGYEPAGALSGLVVGVHGFGASAGVYNPNRSLLSKSRLRMFGAYFGYDTDHWDAIGEYYHFVNADLGVGARHTSSAWFVQVGRSFGAWTPFVRHERAALDSNDPFFASQNAGRTYRRTSLGLRYDIDPRSAFKIELSNTREPAVVLFDENGASAPLDGASYRRAALQYSIAF
;
A
#
# COMPACT_ATOMS: atom_id res chain seq x y z
N MET A 1 -4.14 34.08 48.15
CA MET A 1 -3.83 32.66 47.86
C MET A 1 -4.83 32.21 46.79
N PRO A 2 -4.47 32.06 45.54
CA PRO A 2 -5.33 31.44 44.53
C PRO A 2 -4.91 29.98 44.30
N ASN A 3 -5.90 29.10 44.29
CA ASN A 3 -5.80 27.71 43.96
C ASN A 3 -5.42 27.51 42.48
N SER A 4 -4.29 26.93 42.22
CA SER A 4 -3.90 26.48 40.87
C SER A 4 -4.42 25.06 40.64
N SER A 5 -5.48 24.92 39.86
CA SER A 5 -5.93 23.66 39.29
C SER A 5 -5.01 23.23 38.16
N LEU A 6 -4.22 22.20 38.37
CA LEU A 6 -3.44 21.53 37.33
C LEU A 6 -4.40 20.82 36.34
N SER A 7 -4.49 21.33 35.12
CA SER A 7 -5.17 20.65 34.02
C SER A 7 -4.30 19.48 33.54
N VAL A 8 -4.73 18.28 33.81
CA VAL A 8 -4.10 17.06 33.32
C VAL A 8 -4.36 16.94 31.82
N HIS A 9 -3.30 16.93 31.03
CA HIS A 9 -3.32 16.81 29.58
C HIS A 9 -4.08 15.56 29.11
N PRO A 10 -4.83 15.61 28.02
CA PRO A 10 -5.65 14.49 27.51
C PRO A 10 -4.85 13.24 27.11
N ILE A 11 -3.54 13.33 26.95
CA ILE A 11 -2.65 12.19 26.63
C ILE A 11 -2.57 11.18 27.77
N ALA A 12 -2.68 11.61 29.03
CA ALA A 12 -2.63 10.71 30.19
C ALA A 12 -3.88 9.82 30.32
N ARG A 13 -5.02 10.22 29.73
CA ARG A 13 -6.25 9.41 29.74
C ARG A 13 -6.29 8.32 28.67
N ALA A 14 -5.57 8.48 27.57
CA ALA A 14 -5.48 7.45 26.52
C ALA A 14 -4.59 6.27 26.93
N LEU A 15 -3.54 6.51 27.71
CA LEU A 15 -2.65 5.46 28.23
C LEU A 15 -3.28 4.61 29.34
N ALA A 16 -4.23 5.16 30.11
CA ALA A 16 -4.92 4.41 31.17
C ALA A 16 -5.96 3.40 30.63
N ALA A 17 -6.50 3.60 29.41
CA ALA A 17 -7.43 2.67 28.79
C ALA A 17 -6.74 1.43 28.21
N ALA A 18 -5.46 1.50 27.87
CA ALA A 18 -4.69 0.38 27.34
C ALA A 18 -4.25 -0.63 28.42
N SER A 19 -4.27 -0.25 29.69
CA SER A 19 -3.80 -1.11 30.80
C SER A 19 -4.87 -2.07 31.37
N LEU A 20 -6.12 -2.00 30.92
CA LEU A 20 -7.21 -2.81 31.48
C LEU A 20 -7.50 -4.12 30.73
N CYS A 21 -6.81 -4.45 29.65
CA CYS A 21 -7.05 -5.68 28.87
C CYS A 21 -6.03 -6.82 29.14
N ALA A 22 -5.19 -6.72 30.16
CA ALA A 22 -4.11 -7.68 30.41
C ALA A 22 -4.49 -8.87 31.34
N GLY A 23 -5.71 -9.34 31.30
CA GLY A 23 -6.14 -10.38 32.24
C GLY A 23 -7.09 -11.44 31.71
N LEU A 24 -6.83 -12.08 30.57
CA LEU A 24 -7.51 -13.32 30.17
C LEU A 24 -6.52 -14.25 29.48
N THR A 25 -6.01 -15.23 30.22
CA THR A 25 -5.22 -16.35 29.68
C THR A 25 -6.14 -17.46 29.21
N ALA A 26 -6.12 -17.77 27.92
CA ALA A 26 -6.67 -18.99 27.33
C ALA A 26 -5.52 -19.96 26.97
N PRO A 27 -5.68 -21.30 27.10
CA PRO A 27 -4.59 -22.26 26.88
C PRO A 27 -4.24 -22.37 25.40
N ALA A 28 -2.94 -22.26 25.07
CA ALA A 28 -2.37 -22.50 23.75
C ALA A 28 -2.33 -24.00 23.45
N CYS A 29 -2.85 -24.42 22.27
CA CYS A 29 -2.49 -25.69 21.65
C CYS A 29 -1.05 -25.59 21.16
N ALA A 30 -0.13 -26.24 21.84
CA ALA A 30 1.26 -26.38 21.41
C ALA A 30 1.35 -27.47 20.34
N ASP A 31 1.60 -27.07 19.10
CA ASP A 31 2.15 -27.99 18.09
C ASP A 31 3.50 -28.50 18.62
N THR A 32 3.70 -29.82 18.60
CA THR A 32 4.95 -30.41 19.08
C THR A 32 6.12 -29.93 18.23
N GLU A 33 7.26 -29.68 18.88
CA GLU A 33 8.50 -29.19 18.24
C GLU A 33 8.90 -30.06 17.02
N ALA A 34 8.58 -31.36 17.08
CA ALA A 34 8.77 -32.33 16.00
C ALA A 34 7.89 -32.02 14.75
N GLN A 35 6.66 -31.53 14.92
CA GLN A 35 5.79 -31.16 13.79
C GLN A 35 6.29 -29.87 13.11
N ARG A 36 6.82 -28.93 13.89
CA ARG A 36 7.44 -27.71 13.38
C ARG A 36 8.72 -28.02 12.59
N LEU A 37 9.57 -28.91 13.11
CA LEU A 37 10.78 -29.38 12.43
C LEU A 37 10.45 -30.03 11.08
N GLN A 38 9.48 -30.94 11.08
CA GLN A 38 9.05 -31.64 9.87
C GLN A 38 8.42 -30.70 8.81
N ALA A 39 7.73 -29.66 9.24
CA ALA A 39 7.20 -28.62 8.35
C ALA A 39 8.31 -27.73 7.77
N LEU A 40 9.34 -27.44 8.54
CA LEU A 40 10.52 -26.69 8.11
C LEU A 40 11.37 -27.52 7.11
N GLU A 41 11.59 -28.79 7.37
CA GLU A 41 12.31 -29.70 6.46
C GLU A 41 11.61 -29.80 5.10
N ARG A 42 10.29 -29.96 5.07
CA ARG A 42 9.52 -29.98 3.79
C ARG A 42 9.60 -28.65 3.04
N ARG A 43 9.61 -27.51 3.76
CA ARG A 43 9.80 -26.21 3.14
C ARG A 43 11.20 -26.01 2.59
N LEU A 44 12.21 -26.49 3.30
CA LEU A 44 13.61 -26.46 2.85
C LEU A 44 13.80 -27.28 1.57
N GLU A 45 13.24 -28.48 1.55
CA GLU A 45 13.29 -29.38 0.39
C GLU A 45 12.58 -28.79 -0.83
N SER A 46 11.40 -28.18 -0.64
CA SER A 46 10.69 -27.50 -1.73
C SER A 46 11.42 -26.27 -2.25
N SER A 47 12.10 -25.52 -1.37
CA SER A 47 12.91 -24.37 -1.76
C SER A 47 14.17 -24.78 -2.53
N ALA A 48 14.83 -25.86 -2.12
CA ALA A 48 15.98 -26.41 -2.82
C ALA A 48 15.64 -26.89 -4.24
N GLN A 49 14.51 -27.57 -4.40
CA GLN A 49 14.00 -28.00 -5.71
C GLN A 49 13.65 -26.81 -6.62
N LEU A 50 13.13 -25.72 -6.04
CA LEU A 50 12.81 -24.51 -6.79
C LEU A 50 14.09 -23.79 -7.27
N ILE A 51 15.09 -23.69 -6.41
CA ILE A 51 16.40 -23.11 -6.75
C ILE A 51 17.07 -23.90 -7.88
N GLU A 52 17.02 -25.23 -7.83
CA GLU A 52 17.56 -26.10 -8.88
C GLU A 52 16.82 -25.88 -10.21
N LYS A 53 15.49 -25.81 -10.17
CA LYS A 53 14.66 -25.54 -11.36
C LYS A 53 14.93 -24.17 -11.97
N LEU A 54 15.11 -23.14 -11.13
CA LEU A 54 15.42 -21.78 -11.58
C LEU A 54 16.83 -21.69 -12.17
N SER A 55 17.82 -22.39 -11.59
CA SER A 55 19.18 -22.41 -12.13
C SER A 55 19.25 -23.14 -13.47
N LEU A 56 18.50 -24.21 -13.66
CA LEU A 56 18.37 -24.91 -14.96
C LEU A 56 17.70 -24.00 -16.02
N ARG A 57 16.68 -23.24 -15.62
CA ARG A 57 15.99 -22.33 -16.53
C ARG A 57 16.85 -21.12 -16.91
N LEU A 58 17.64 -20.62 -15.96
CA LEU A 58 18.62 -19.56 -16.21
C LEU A 58 19.69 -20.03 -17.22
N ALA A 59 20.24 -21.22 -17.03
CA ALA A 59 21.21 -21.81 -17.94
C ALA A 59 20.63 -22.09 -19.34
N GLU A 60 19.32 -22.33 -19.45
CA GLU A 60 18.62 -22.44 -20.74
C GLU A 60 18.45 -21.09 -21.43
N LEU A 61 18.09 -20.05 -20.67
CA LEU A 61 17.97 -18.67 -21.18
C LEU A 61 19.33 -18.11 -21.61
N GLU A 62 20.40 -18.38 -20.87
CA GLU A 62 21.77 -18.01 -21.25
C GLU A 62 22.24 -18.72 -22.54
N ARG A 63 21.85 -19.97 -22.75
CA ARG A 63 22.14 -20.70 -23.98
C ARG A 63 21.39 -20.17 -25.20
N ASN A 64 20.18 -19.68 -24.99
CA ASN A 64 19.31 -19.15 -26.08
C ASN A 64 19.58 -17.67 -26.39
N ALA A 65 20.33 -16.96 -25.54
CA ALA A 65 20.68 -15.53 -25.68
C ALA A 65 21.94 -15.27 -26.52
N ARG A 66 22.35 -16.18 -27.46
CA ARG A 66 23.47 -15.90 -28.39
C ARG A 66 23.07 -14.85 -29.44
N PRO A 67 23.97 -13.92 -29.76
CA PRO A 67 23.62 -12.56 -30.19
C PRO A 67 23.38 -12.41 -31.67
N GLN A 68 22.37 -11.60 -32.03
CA GLN A 68 22.41 -10.83 -33.28
C GLN A 68 22.60 -9.36 -32.96
N ALA A 69 23.57 -8.78 -33.65
CA ALA A 69 24.23 -7.53 -33.31
C ALA A 69 23.34 -6.29 -33.44
N SER A 70 23.27 -5.52 -32.36
CA SER A 70 23.29 -4.05 -32.42
C SER A 70 23.71 -3.54 -31.03
N ALA A 71 24.88 -2.92 -30.97
CA ALA A 71 25.55 -2.62 -29.69
C ALA A 71 25.33 -1.16 -29.29
N ALA A 72 24.76 -0.94 -28.12
CA ALA A 72 25.09 0.09 -27.13
C ALA A 72 24.24 0.03 -25.85
N PRO A 73 22.90 -0.25 -25.86
CA PRO A 73 22.16 -0.39 -24.57
C PRO A 73 22.33 -1.77 -23.91
N ALA A 74 22.91 -2.74 -24.63
CA ALA A 74 23.08 -4.09 -24.12
C ALA A 74 24.18 -4.22 -23.02
N ALA A 75 25.16 -3.34 -22.98
CA ALA A 75 26.26 -3.42 -22.02
C ALA A 75 25.84 -2.99 -20.62
N GLU A 76 25.08 -1.91 -20.48
CA GLU A 76 24.56 -1.45 -19.18
C GLU A 76 23.54 -2.43 -18.59
N THR A 77 22.64 -2.95 -19.43
CA THR A 77 21.66 -3.95 -19.00
C THR A 77 22.34 -5.27 -18.61
N ALA A 78 23.37 -5.71 -19.35
CA ALA A 78 24.16 -6.88 -19.02
C ALA A 78 24.94 -6.69 -17.72
N GLN A 79 25.46 -5.49 -17.46
CA GLN A 79 26.18 -5.17 -16.24
C GLN A 79 25.23 -5.07 -15.03
N ALA A 80 24.04 -4.52 -15.20
CA ALA A 80 22.99 -4.51 -14.18
C ALA A 80 22.53 -5.95 -13.84
N ILE A 81 22.32 -6.80 -14.84
CA ILE A 81 21.97 -8.21 -14.66
C ILE A 81 23.10 -8.97 -13.94
N ALA A 82 24.37 -8.74 -14.33
CA ALA A 82 25.53 -9.37 -13.68
C ALA A 82 25.68 -8.93 -12.22
N THR A 83 25.44 -7.64 -11.93
CA THR A 83 25.43 -7.13 -10.55
C THR A 83 24.30 -7.72 -9.72
N LEU A 84 23.12 -7.87 -10.30
CA LEU A 84 21.98 -8.51 -9.65
C LEU A 84 22.25 -10.00 -9.39
N GLN A 85 22.80 -10.72 -10.36
CA GLN A 85 23.18 -12.13 -10.22
C GLN A 85 24.24 -12.32 -9.13
N GLN A 86 25.22 -11.44 -9.07
CA GLN A 86 26.25 -11.45 -8.04
C GLN A 86 25.67 -11.15 -6.64
N SER A 87 24.73 -10.23 -6.55
CA SER A 87 24.03 -9.92 -5.30
C SER A 87 23.13 -11.09 -4.84
N ILE A 88 22.44 -11.74 -5.77
CA ILE A 88 21.63 -12.95 -5.48
C ILE A 88 22.55 -14.11 -5.06
N ALA A 89 23.69 -14.30 -5.71
CA ALA A 89 24.66 -15.34 -5.36
C ALA A 89 25.25 -15.11 -3.96
N GLN A 90 25.61 -13.86 -3.63
CA GLN A 90 26.09 -13.49 -2.29
C GLN A 90 25.03 -13.70 -1.19
N LEU A 91 23.77 -13.42 -1.49
CA LEU A 91 22.65 -13.68 -0.58
C LEU A 91 22.42 -15.19 -0.40
N THR A 92 22.58 -15.99 -1.46
CA THR A 92 22.41 -17.45 -1.42
C THR A 92 23.59 -18.15 -0.72
N GLU A 93 24.82 -17.70 -0.91
CA GLU A 93 26.00 -18.22 -0.21
C GLU A 93 25.98 -17.90 1.30
N GLY A 94 25.45 -16.72 1.67
CA GLY A 94 25.23 -16.34 3.08
C GLY A 94 24.23 -17.25 3.80
N THR A 95 23.28 -17.84 3.08
CA THR A 95 22.26 -18.78 3.64
C THR A 95 22.78 -20.21 3.74
N SER A 96 23.78 -20.60 2.97
CA SER A 96 24.33 -21.98 2.96
C SER A 96 25.39 -22.24 4.04
N ALA A 97 26.00 -21.21 4.62
CA ALA A 97 27.19 -21.31 5.45
C ALA A 97 27.00 -21.13 6.95
N LYS A 98 25.91 -21.53 7.54
CA LYS A 98 25.84 -21.88 8.99
C LYS A 98 24.36 -22.13 9.39
N GLY A 99 24.02 -23.37 9.63
CA GLY A 99 22.77 -23.70 10.29
C GLY A 99 22.65 -22.98 11.61
N ARG A 100 21.70 -22.05 11.64
CA ARG A 100 20.81 -21.60 12.71
C ARG A 100 20.29 -20.18 12.44
N GLU A 101 18.98 -20.07 12.24
CA GLU A 101 18.11 -18.96 12.63
C GLU A 101 18.09 -17.64 11.84
N THR A 102 18.71 -17.50 10.68
CA THR A 102 18.53 -16.27 9.86
C THR A 102 18.31 -16.62 8.40
N GLY A 103 17.13 -17.19 8.10
CA GLY A 103 16.72 -17.37 6.71
C GLY A 103 16.28 -16.02 6.13
N LEU A 104 16.96 -15.52 5.09
CA LEU A 104 16.46 -14.41 4.29
C LEU A 104 15.44 -14.99 3.30
N SER A 105 14.15 -14.76 3.56
CA SER A 105 13.09 -15.08 2.62
C SER A 105 12.92 -13.92 1.65
N VAL A 106 13.02 -14.21 0.35
CA VAL A 106 12.80 -13.24 -0.74
C VAL A 106 11.54 -13.68 -1.48
N HIS A 107 10.60 -12.78 -1.59
CA HIS A 107 9.37 -12.95 -2.36
C HIS A 107 9.20 -11.74 -3.26
N GLY A 108 8.41 -11.88 -4.30
CA GLY A 108 8.20 -10.74 -5.18
C GLY A 108 6.95 -10.85 -6.03
N PHE A 109 6.63 -9.72 -6.62
CA PHE A 109 5.61 -9.59 -7.65
C PHE A 109 6.22 -8.86 -8.85
N ALA A 110 5.78 -9.23 -10.04
CA ALA A 110 6.14 -8.50 -11.25
C ALA A 110 4.96 -8.44 -12.20
N ASP A 111 4.88 -7.37 -12.97
CA ASP A 111 3.89 -7.26 -14.01
C ASP A 111 4.43 -6.57 -15.26
N VAL A 112 3.81 -6.89 -16.37
CA VAL A 112 3.98 -6.20 -17.66
C VAL A 112 2.61 -5.97 -18.28
N GLY A 113 2.50 -4.93 -19.08
CA GLY A 113 1.18 -4.61 -19.60
C GLY A 113 1.17 -3.73 -20.83
N ALA A 114 -0.04 -3.32 -21.19
CA ALA A 114 -0.28 -2.31 -22.19
C ALA A 114 -1.49 -1.47 -21.80
N GLY A 115 -1.46 -0.20 -22.14
CA GLY A 115 -2.55 0.71 -21.81
C GLY A 115 -2.90 1.66 -22.93
N TRP A 116 -4.13 2.15 -22.88
CA TRP A 116 -4.64 3.20 -23.75
C TRP A 116 -5.55 4.14 -22.96
N SER A 117 -5.49 5.42 -23.30
CA SER A 117 -6.38 6.46 -22.76
C SER A 117 -6.88 7.37 -23.87
N SER A 118 -8.17 7.76 -23.82
CA SER A 118 -8.75 8.73 -24.75
C SER A 118 -8.27 10.16 -24.50
N LYS A 119 -7.76 10.46 -23.29
CA LYS A 119 -7.15 11.76 -22.96
C LYS A 119 -5.64 11.66 -23.09
N GLY A 120 -5.04 12.63 -23.75
CA GLY A 120 -3.59 12.75 -23.84
C GLY A 120 -3.03 13.33 -22.53
N ASP A 121 -2.80 12.46 -21.56
CA ASP A 121 -2.14 12.81 -20.31
C ASP A 121 -0.79 12.09 -20.26
N PRO A 122 0.33 12.80 -20.06
CA PRO A 122 1.65 12.17 -19.96
C PRO A 122 1.75 11.13 -18.84
N SER A 123 0.96 11.28 -17.78
CA SER A 123 0.88 10.32 -16.68
C SER A 123 0.05 9.07 -17.02
N GLN A 124 -0.54 8.99 -18.22
CA GLN A 124 -1.39 7.88 -18.62
C GLN A 124 -0.66 6.95 -19.56
N LEU A 125 -0.56 5.70 -19.17
CA LEU A 125 0.04 4.64 -19.96
C LEU A 125 -0.56 4.58 -21.37
N ARG A 126 0.28 4.76 -22.39
CA ARG A 126 -0.03 4.52 -23.80
C ARG A 126 1.01 3.58 -24.36
N GLY A 127 0.56 2.45 -24.89
CA GLY A 127 1.46 1.43 -25.42
C GLY A 127 1.85 0.40 -24.37
N PHE A 128 2.95 -0.28 -24.59
CA PHE A 128 3.49 -1.29 -23.69
C PHE A 128 4.22 -0.64 -22.51
N ASN A 129 4.14 -1.28 -21.37
CA ASN A 129 4.84 -0.87 -20.15
C ASN A 129 5.43 -2.09 -19.42
N ALA A 130 6.55 -1.91 -18.79
CA ALA A 130 7.23 -2.93 -18.01
C ALA A 130 6.67 -3.07 -16.58
N GLY A 131 5.64 -2.33 -16.22
CA GLY A 131 5.03 -2.46 -14.89
C GLY A 131 6.01 -2.23 -13.74
N THR A 132 5.81 -2.95 -12.65
CA THR A 132 6.62 -2.87 -11.43
C THR A 132 7.20 -4.25 -11.10
N LEU A 133 8.42 -4.29 -10.58
CA LEU A 133 9.00 -5.43 -9.89
C LEU A 133 9.12 -5.09 -8.41
N ASP A 134 8.32 -5.74 -7.57
CA ASP A 134 8.35 -5.59 -6.12
C ASP A 134 9.11 -6.75 -5.49
N LEU A 135 10.11 -6.45 -4.66
CA LEU A 135 10.88 -7.43 -3.90
C LEU A 135 10.64 -7.25 -2.41
N TYR A 136 10.31 -8.34 -1.75
CA TYR A 136 10.08 -8.40 -0.30
C TYR A 136 11.16 -9.24 0.36
N LEU A 137 11.88 -8.63 1.29
CA LEU A 137 12.86 -9.29 2.14
C LEU A 137 12.31 -9.33 3.56
N THR A 138 12.18 -10.53 4.12
CA THR A 138 11.62 -10.74 5.46
C THR A 138 12.60 -11.47 6.38
N PRO A 139 13.76 -10.88 6.69
CA PRO A 139 14.69 -11.47 7.65
C PRO A 139 14.03 -11.54 9.04
N GLN A 140 14.22 -12.67 9.71
CA GLN A 140 13.75 -12.89 11.07
C GLN A 140 14.94 -13.09 12.00
N PHE A 141 14.90 -12.43 13.14
CA PHE A 141 15.97 -12.47 14.15
C PHE A 141 15.40 -13.05 15.44
N GLY A 142 15.44 -14.37 15.56
CA GLY A 142 14.78 -15.09 16.64
C GLY A 142 13.25 -15.03 16.55
N ASP A 143 12.57 -15.35 17.65
CA ASP A 143 11.10 -15.52 17.67
C ASP A 143 10.31 -14.21 17.70
N ARG A 144 10.92 -13.12 18.17
CA ARG A 144 10.22 -11.87 18.46
C ARG A 144 10.58 -10.71 17.57
N VAL A 145 11.78 -10.68 17.01
CA VAL A 145 12.24 -9.59 16.14
C VAL A 145 11.95 -9.95 14.70
N LYS A 146 11.20 -9.09 14.03
CA LYS A 146 10.81 -9.23 12.63
C LYS A 146 11.28 -8.03 11.85
N SER A 147 11.51 -8.20 10.56
CA SER A 147 11.73 -7.10 9.67
C SER A 147 11.03 -7.33 8.34
N LEU A 148 10.69 -6.26 7.68
CA LEU A 148 10.17 -6.28 6.32
C LEU A 148 10.81 -5.12 5.56
N ILE A 149 11.48 -5.47 4.47
CA ILE A 149 12.05 -4.51 3.53
C ILE A 149 11.34 -4.76 2.20
N GLU A 150 10.83 -3.72 1.58
CA GLU A 150 10.19 -3.78 0.27
C GLU A 150 10.85 -2.75 -0.65
N LEU A 151 11.27 -3.25 -1.81
CA LEU A 151 11.89 -2.47 -2.87
C LEU A 151 11.04 -2.58 -4.12
N ALA A 152 10.55 -1.45 -4.61
CA ALA A 152 9.85 -1.37 -5.89
C ALA A 152 10.81 -0.87 -6.98
N PHE A 153 10.90 -1.62 -8.08
CA PHE A 153 11.64 -1.26 -9.27
C PHE A 153 10.63 -0.88 -10.35
N GLU A 154 10.66 0.35 -10.78
CA GLU A 154 9.72 0.88 -11.76
C GLU A 154 10.39 1.91 -12.68
N TYR A 155 9.62 2.50 -13.58
CA TYR A 155 10.10 3.52 -14.49
C TYR A 155 9.42 4.85 -14.19
N ASP A 156 10.18 5.93 -14.15
CA ASP A 156 9.67 7.28 -14.03
C ASP A 156 8.97 7.74 -15.33
N SER A 157 8.40 8.93 -15.30
CA SER A 157 7.72 9.52 -16.45
C SER A 157 8.64 9.83 -17.64
N ALA A 158 9.95 9.87 -17.43
CA ALA A 158 10.98 10.06 -18.46
C ALA A 158 11.49 8.72 -19.02
N GLY A 159 11.05 7.58 -18.45
CA GLY A 159 11.45 6.23 -18.82
C GLY A 159 12.77 5.77 -18.15
N GLY A 160 13.26 6.51 -17.16
CA GLY A 160 14.39 6.10 -16.34
C GLY A 160 13.99 5.06 -15.28
N PRO A 161 14.85 4.06 -15.00
CA PRO A 161 14.60 3.12 -13.91
C PRO A 161 14.71 3.83 -12.55
N VAL A 162 13.75 3.58 -11.68
CA VAL A 162 13.69 4.09 -10.31
C VAL A 162 13.60 2.93 -9.34
N VAL A 163 14.26 3.05 -8.21
CA VAL A 163 14.15 2.09 -7.09
C VAL A 163 13.64 2.84 -5.89
N ASP A 164 12.45 2.47 -5.44
CA ASP A 164 11.82 3.04 -4.27
C ASP A 164 11.88 2.08 -3.08
N LEU A 165 12.26 2.62 -1.91
CA LEU A 165 12.17 1.92 -0.64
C LEU A 165 10.75 2.10 -0.10
N GLU A 166 9.85 1.17 -0.43
CA GLU A 166 8.44 1.25 -0.08
C GLU A 166 8.19 0.97 1.39
N ARG A 167 8.81 -0.06 1.93
CA ARG A 167 8.77 -0.37 3.36
C ARG A 167 10.16 -0.66 3.91
N LEU A 168 10.39 -0.14 5.11
CA LEU A 168 11.49 -0.51 5.98
C LEU A 168 10.95 -0.58 7.39
N GLN A 169 10.55 -1.78 7.81
CA GLN A 169 9.88 -2.02 9.08
C GLN A 169 10.70 -2.93 9.96
N LEU A 170 10.92 -2.49 11.19
CA LEU A 170 11.53 -3.28 12.26
C LEU A 170 10.46 -3.51 13.32
N GLY A 171 10.13 -4.76 13.58
CA GLY A 171 9.03 -5.16 14.44
C GLY A 171 9.47 -5.96 15.66
N TYR A 172 8.78 -5.77 16.76
CA TYR A 172 8.91 -6.58 17.95
C TYR A 172 7.57 -7.17 18.36
N THR A 173 7.47 -8.49 18.38
CA THR A 173 6.29 -9.21 18.85
C THR A 173 6.32 -9.29 20.36
N VAL A 174 5.45 -8.52 21.01
CA VAL A 174 5.30 -8.48 22.46
C VAL A 174 4.65 -9.77 22.97
N ASN A 175 3.54 -10.14 22.30
CA ASN A 175 2.78 -11.38 22.51
C ASN A 175 1.93 -11.69 21.27
N ASP A 176 1.11 -12.73 21.32
CA ASP A 176 0.28 -13.16 20.18
C ASP A 176 -0.76 -12.12 19.74
N ALA A 177 -1.12 -11.19 20.63
CA ALA A 177 -2.08 -10.14 20.33
C ALA A 177 -1.43 -8.81 19.91
N LEU A 178 -0.11 -8.61 20.10
CA LEU A 178 0.53 -7.31 19.90
C LEU A 178 1.90 -7.43 19.26
N THR A 179 2.07 -6.76 18.12
CA THR A 179 3.37 -6.46 17.50
C THR A 179 3.51 -4.95 17.36
N VAL A 180 4.68 -4.42 17.67
CA VAL A 180 5.01 -3.01 17.50
C VAL A 180 6.05 -2.89 16.39
N TRP A 181 5.79 -2.02 15.41
CA TRP A 181 6.64 -1.74 14.29
C TRP A 181 7.19 -0.31 14.35
N LEU A 182 8.42 -0.15 13.89
CA LEU A 182 9.08 1.13 13.71
C LEU A 182 9.56 1.22 12.26
N GLY A 183 9.48 2.39 11.67
CA GLY A 183 10.01 2.65 10.33
C GLY A 183 8.98 3.17 9.34
N ARG A 184 9.18 2.85 8.05
CA ARG A 184 8.27 3.19 6.95
C ARG A 184 7.34 2.02 6.67
N PHE A 185 6.05 2.28 6.63
CA PHE A 185 5.01 1.27 6.42
C PHE A 185 3.82 1.83 5.64
N HIS A 186 3.01 0.95 5.07
CA HIS A 186 1.73 1.34 4.51
C HIS A 186 0.81 1.80 5.62
N THR A 187 0.28 3.01 5.49
CA THR A 187 -0.59 3.59 6.53
C THR A 187 -1.79 2.69 6.77
N PRO A 188 -2.01 2.17 7.97
CA PRO A 188 -3.05 1.16 8.23
C PRO A 188 -4.42 1.81 8.39
N PHE A 189 -4.98 2.28 7.29
CA PHE A 189 -6.38 2.70 7.19
C PHE A 189 -7.10 1.92 6.09
N GLY A 190 -8.38 1.63 6.30
CA GLY A 190 -9.15 0.80 5.39
C GLY A 190 -8.61 -0.63 5.29
N VAL A 191 -9.00 -1.32 4.26
CA VAL A 191 -8.58 -2.69 3.96
C VAL A 191 -7.77 -2.78 2.67
N TRP A 192 -8.06 -1.97 1.66
CA TRP A 192 -7.30 -2.00 0.40
C TRP A 192 -5.82 -1.69 0.61
N ASN A 193 -5.52 -0.60 1.33
CA ASN A 193 -4.15 -0.15 1.55
C ASN A 193 -3.30 -1.16 2.35
N THR A 194 -3.93 -2.01 3.15
CA THR A 194 -3.25 -3.05 3.91
C THR A 194 -3.16 -4.39 3.18
N TRP A 195 -4.13 -4.72 2.31
CA TRP A 195 -4.19 -6.01 1.62
C TRP A 195 -3.51 -6.00 0.25
N TYR A 196 -3.67 -4.89 -0.51
CA TYR A 196 -3.32 -4.84 -1.93
C TYR A 196 -2.37 -3.70 -2.29
N HIS A 197 -1.71 -3.08 -1.32
CA HIS A 197 -0.91 -1.88 -1.58
C HIS A 197 0.10 -2.09 -2.72
N HIS A 198 0.92 -3.14 -2.64
CA HIS A 198 1.72 -3.66 -3.73
C HIS A 198 1.33 -5.11 -4.04
N GLY A 199 1.84 -5.62 -5.15
CA GLY A 199 1.53 -6.97 -5.59
C GLY A 199 0.41 -7.00 -6.61
N ALA A 200 0.75 -6.64 -7.85
CA ALA A 200 -0.18 -6.70 -8.97
C ALA A 200 -0.91 -8.05 -9.08
N GLN A 201 -0.27 -9.16 -8.68
CA GLN A 201 -0.88 -10.49 -8.69
C GLN A 201 -2.00 -10.64 -7.66
N LEU A 202 -1.94 -9.95 -6.52
CA LEU A 202 -2.95 -10.08 -5.45
C LEU A 202 -4.29 -9.44 -5.81
N GLN A 203 -4.27 -8.35 -6.56
CA GLN A 203 -5.46 -7.58 -6.92
C GLN A 203 -6.25 -8.25 -8.04
N THR A 204 -7.57 -8.26 -7.95
CA THR A 204 -8.45 -8.66 -9.05
C THR A 204 -8.42 -7.64 -10.20
N SER A 205 -8.35 -6.34 -9.88
CA SER A 205 -8.23 -5.25 -10.86
C SER A 205 -6.77 -4.97 -11.27
N ILE A 206 -6.58 -4.21 -12.37
CA ILE A 206 -5.27 -3.69 -12.77
C ILE A 206 -4.96 -2.40 -12.00
N PHE A 207 -5.92 -1.46 -12.00
CA PHE A 207 -5.76 -0.20 -11.33
C PHE A 207 -6.33 -0.26 -9.92
N ARG A 208 -5.65 0.41 -9.00
CA ARG A 208 -6.17 0.65 -7.65
C ARG A 208 -7.30 1.69 -7.67
N PRO A 209 -8.18 1.74 -6.66
CA PRO A 209 -9.11 2.85 -6.48
C PRO A 209 -8.35 4.18 -6.48
N ARG A 210 -8.86 5.20 -7.19
CA ARG A 210 -8.14 6.46 -7.36
C ARG A 210 -7.86 7.18 -6.04
N ILE A 211 -8.73 7.04 -5.05
CA ILE A 211 -8.51 7.62 -3.73
C ILE A 211 -7.26 7.06 -3.04
N LEU A 212 -6.86 5.87 -3.40
CA LEU A 212 -5.72 5.13 -2.87
C LEU A 212 -4.52 5.09 -3.83
N ASN A 213 -4.47 5.95 -4.83
CA ASN A 213 -3.28 6.09 -5.66
C ASN A 213 -2.07 6.43 -4.79
N PHE A 214 -0.88 6.04 -5.26
CA PHE A 214 0.38 6.45 -4.65
C PHE A 214 0.53 7.97 -4.68
N GLU A 215 1.16 8.53 -3.68
CA GLU A 215 1.35 9.97 -3.54
C GLU A 215 2.22 10.54 -4.66
N ASP A 216 3.28 9.85 -5.05
CA ASP A 216 4.19 10.20 -6.14
C ASP A 216 3.51 10.17 -7.51
N ARG A 217 2.43 9.40 -7.63
CA ARG A 217 1.58 9.33 -8.84
C ARG A 217 0.34 10.21 -8.75
N GLY A 218 0.35 11.20 -7.86
CA GLY A 218 -0.72 12.17 -7.67
C GLY A 218 -1.87 11.65 -6.79
N GLY A 219 -1.62 10.72 -5.88
CA GLY A 219 -2.56 10.36 -4.82
C GLY A 219 -2.77 11.50 -3.84
N PHE A 220 -3.92 11.51 -3.17
CA PHE A 220 -4.29 12.58 -2.23
C PHE A 220 -4.55 12.09 -0.80
N LEU A 221 -4.18 10.86 -0.49
CA LEU A 221 -4.12 10.30 0.86
C LEU A 221 -2.70 9.85 1.19
N PRO A 222 -2.27 9.97 2.45
CA PRO A 222 -0.96 9.48 2.87
C PRO A 222 -1.00 7.95 2.98
N VAL A 223 -0.80 7.25 1.85
CA VAL A 223 -0.83 5.78 1.81
C VAL A 223 0.43 5.15 2.41
N HIS A 224 1.50 5.93 2.53
CA HIS A 224 2.72 5.58 3.28
C HIS A 224 2.89 6.45 4.52
N SER A 225 3.54 5.91 5.54
CA SER A 225 3.85 6.63 6.78
C SER A 225 5.19 6.19 7.36
N VAL A 226 5.87 7.12 8.03
CA VAL A 226 7.10 6.85 8.80
C VAL A 226 6.85 7.17 10.26
N GLY A 227 7.02 6.17 11.13
CA GLY A 227 6.75 6.33 12.57
C GLY A 227 6.67 5.02 13.34
N VAL A 228 5.73 4.97 14.26
CA VAL A 228 5.45 3.82 15.12
C VAL A 228 4.06 3.29 14.81
N TRP A 229 3.94 1.98 14.71
CA TRP A 229 2.69 1.27 14.46
C TRP A 229 2.57 0.07 15.39
N ALA A 230 1.49 0.02 16.16
CA ALA A 230 1.09 -1.10 16.98
C ALA A 230 -0.07 -1.82 16.29
N THR A 231 0.07 -3.10 16.03
CA THR A 231 -0.94 -3.93 15.38
C THR A 231 -1.16 -5.22 16.15
N GLY A 232 -2.36 -5.75 16.05
CA GLY A 232 -2.68 -7.01 16.66
C GLY A 232 -4.07 -7.53 16.35
N LYS A 233 -4.34 -8.71 16.89
CA LYS A 233 -5.64 -9.35 16.80
C LYS A 233 -5.95 -10.15 18.07
N THR A 234 -7.21 -10.23 18.42
CA THR A 234 -7.68 -11.02 19.55
C THR A 234 -9.05 -11.63 19.26
N SER A 235 -9.39 -12.72 19.92
CA SER A 235 -10.71 -13.34 19.77
C SER A 235 -11.80 -12.50 20.45
N LEU A 236 -12.94 -12.36 19.78
CA LEU A 236 -14.14 -11.74 20.33
C LEU A 236 -15.37 -12.58 19.94
N GLY A 237 -15.95 -13.28 20.92
CA GLY A 237 -17.02 -14.21 20.64
C GLY A 237 -16.62 -15.28 19.63
N PRO A 238 -17.43 -15.54 18.59
CA PRO A 238 -17.08 -16.50 17.55
C PRO A 238 -16.10 -15.96 16.50
N GLY A 239 -15.75 -14.67 16.54
CA GLY A 239 -14.88 -14.01 15.55
C GLY A 239 -13.61 -13.46 16.15
N LYS A 240 -12.96 -12.56 15.40
CA LYS A 240 -11.72 -11.88 15.81
C LYS A 240 -11.86 -10.39 15.61
N ILE A 241 -11.31 -9.61 16.55
CA ILE A 241 -11.03 -8.18 16.37
C ILE A 241 -9.59 -8.04 15.90
N THR A 242 -9.37 -7.25 14.86
CA THR A 242 -8.07 -6.72 14.45
C THR A 242 -7.98 -5.25 14.81
N TYR A 243 -6.79 -4.78 15.14
CA TYR A 243 -6.59 -3.38 15.49
C TYR A 243 -5.21 -2.89 15.09
N ASP A 244 -5.18 -1.62 14.69
CA ASP A 244 -3.98 -0.87 14.38
C ASP A 244 -4.07 0.50 15.06
N ALA A 245 -2.96 0.92 15.67
CA ALA A 245 -2.78 2.26 16.20
C ALA A 245 -1.42 2.78 15.74
N TYR A 246 -1.38 3.98 15.17
CA TYR A 246 -0.14 4.48 14.61
C TYR A 246 0.07 5.97 14.88
N LEU A 247 1.32 6.32 15.08
CA LEU A 247 1.80 7.69 15.26
C LEU A 247 2.96 7.92 14.30
N THR A 248 2.78 8.87 13.36
CA THR A 248 3.73 9.06 12.27
C THR A 248 3.99 10.55 12.03
N ASN A 249 4.96 10.84 11.17
CA ASN A 249 5.12 12.17 10.62
C ASN A 249 3.86 12.57 9.86
N GLY A 250 3.50 13.86 9.90
CA GLY A 250 2.33 14.39 9.21
C GLY A 250 2.56 14.51 7.70
N PRO A 251 1.48 14.47 6.91
CA PRO A 251 1.55 14.69 5.47
C PRO A 251 1.85 16.15 5.13
N SER A 252 2.48 16.38 3.98
CA SER A 252 2.65 17.73 3.40
C SER A 252 2.40 17.71 1.90
N VAL A 253 2.00 18.83 1.33
CA VAL A 253 1.83 19.01 -0.11
C VAL A 253 2.93 19.92 -0.63
N ARG A 254 3.68 19.49 -1.64
CA ARG A 254 4.70 20.26 -2.34
C ARG A 254 4.62 19.96 -3.83
N GLU A 255 4.86 20.97 -4.64
CA GLU A 255 4.84 20.82 -6.10
C GLU A 255 3.55 20.15 -6.58
N ARG A 256 2.43 20.51 -5.93
CA ARG A 256 1.08 19.98 -6.19
C ARG A 256 0.93 18.46 -6.00
N THR A 257 1.86 17.85 -5.28
CA THR A 257 1.84 16.41 -4.98
C THR A 257 1.95 16.19 -3.47
N LEU A 258 1.18 15.26 -2.95
CA LEU A 258 1.30 14.82 -1.57
C LEU A 258 2.66 14.15 -1.39
N GLN A 259 3.41 14.59 -0.39
CA GLN A 259 4.74 14.04 -0.13
C GLN A 259 4.62 12.75 0.67
N PHE A 260 4.99 11.66 0.05
CA PHE A 260 4.93 10.33 0.64
C PHE A 260 6.13 9.99 1.51
N GLY A 261 7.24 10.70 1.29
CA GLY A 261 8.51 10.40 1.95
C GLY A 261 8.39 10.35 3.46
N GLY A 262 7.68 11.34 4.07
CA GLY A 262 7.45 11.36 5.52
C GLY A 262 8.73 11.20 6.36
N TYR A 263 9.92 11.18 5.70
CA TYR A 263 11.22 10.94 6.32
C TYR A 263 11.62 12.06 7.27
N THR A 264 11.13 13.25 6.99
CA THR A 264 11.37 14.43 7.83
C THR A 264 10.06 15.11 8.12
N ASP A 265 9.88 15.53 9.36
CA ASP A 265 8.77 16.35 9.79
C ASP A 265 9.12 17.83 9.51
N ASN A 266 8.44 18.42 8.54
CA ASN A 266 8.73 19.80 8.12
C ASN A 266 7.96 20.85 8.94
N ASP A 267 6.96 20.44 9.73
CA ASP A 267 6.04 21.37 10.41
C ASP A 267 5.66 20.94 11.84
N ASN A 268 6.36 19.95 12.41
CA ASN A 268 6.05 19.30 13.69
C ASN A 268 4.64 18.71 13.76
N GLY A 269 3.94 18.61 12.63
CA GLY A 269 2.63 17.97 12.55
C GLY A 269 2.78 16.46 12.62
N LYS A 270 2.06 15.81 13.55
CA LYS A 270 2.02 14.35 13.63
C LYS A 270 0.68 13.86 13.12
N LEU A 271 0.70 12.66 12.54
CA LEU A 271 -0.49 11.92 12.19
C LEU A 271 -0.70 10.84 13.24
N LEU A 272 -1.86 10.85 13.86
CA LEU A 272 -2.32 9.81 14.79
C LEU A 272 -3.54 9.12 14.19
N GLY A 273 -3.50 7.81 14.05
CA GLY A 273 -4.60 7.07 13.47
C GLY A 273 -4.91 5.75 14.17
N LEU A 274 -6.10 5.25 13.88
CA LEU A 274 -6.66 3.99 14.37
C LEU A 274 -7.39 3.28 13.24
N ASN A 275 -7.31 1.94 13.25
CA ASN A 275 -8.09 1.06 12.41
C ASN A 275 -8.58 -0.11 13.27
N LEU A 276 -9.87 -0.41 13.21
CA LEU A 276 -10.51 -1.49 13.95
C LEU A 276 -11.32 -2.34 12.98
N GLY A 277 -11.01 -3.63 12.91
CA GLY A 277 -11.72 -4.59 12.08
C GLY A 277 -12.35 -5.70 12.91
N TYR A 278 -13.40 -6.31 12.39
CA TYR A 278 -14.00 -7.52 12.93
C TYR A 278 -14.15 -8.56 11.84
N GLU A 279 -13.63 -9.74 12.09
CA GLU A 279 -13.68 -10.92 11.23
C GLU A 279 -14.63 -11.94 11.88
N PRO A 280 -15.90 -12.04 11.45
CA PRO A 280 -16.82 -13.06 11.95
C PRO A 280 -16.38 -14.46 11.51
N ALA A 281 -16.76 -15.46 12.30
CA ALA A 281 -16.57 -16.87 11.96
C ALA A 281 -17.87 -17.51 11.42
N GLY A 282 -17.76 -18.78 11.01
CA GLY A 282 -18.90 -19.59 10.56
C GLY A 282 -19.41 -19.18 9.18
N ALA A 283 -20.71 -18.98 9.02
CA ALA A 283 -21.34 -18.67 7.74
C ALA A 283 -20.88 -17.35 7.09
N LEU A 284 -20.27 -16.46 7.86
CA LEU A 284 -19.71 -15.20 7.41
C LEU A 284 -18.19 -15.23 7.32
N SER A 285 -17.57 -16.39 7.34
CA SER A 285 -16.12 -16.53 7.13
C SER A 285 -15.71 -15.90 5.81
N GLY A 286 -14.59 -15.20 5.81
CA GLY A 286 -14.12 -14.39 4.66
C GLY A 286 -14.60 -12.94 4.67
N LEU A 287 -15.58 -12.58 5.53
CA LEU A 287 -15.98 -11.19 5.73
C LEU A 287 -15.03 -10.50 6.73
N VAL A 288 -14.65 -9.27 6.43
CA VAL A 288 -14.13 -8.31 7.40
C VAL A 288 -14.96 -7.04 7.29
N VAL A 289 -15.32 -6.46 8.42
CA VAL A 289 -15.94 -5.12 8.49
C VAL A 289 -15.16 -4.28 9.49
N GLY A 290 -15.04 -2.99 9.23
CA GLY A 290 -14.29 -2.16 10.17
C GLY A 290 -14.51 -0.68 10.00
N VAL A 291 -13.88 0.05 10.90
CA VAL A 291 -13.85 1.51 10.93
C VAL A 291 -12.41 2.00 11.07
N HIS A 292 -12.12 3.14 10.48
CA HIS A 292 -10.80 3.71 10.52
C HIS A 292 -10.85 5.24 10.64
N GLY A 293 -9.75 5.82 11.05
CA GLY A 293 -9.64 7.27 11.05
C GLY A 293 -8.27 7.76 11.46
N PHE A 294 -7.94 8.97 11.07
CA PHE A 294 -6.75 9.66 11.52
C PHE A 294 -6.98 11.16 11.69
N GLY A 295 -6.15 11.76 12.54
CA GLY A 295 -5.99 13.20 12.67
C GLY A 295 -4.56 13.60 12.37
N ALA A 296 -4.39 14.69 11.61
CA ALA A 296 -3.08 15.21 11.26
C ALA A 296 -3.13 16.74 11.08
N SER A 297 -1.98 17.37 11.00
CA SER A 297 -1.86 18.67 10.31
C SER A 297 -1.02 18.50 9.06
N ALA A 298 -1.37 19.24 7.99
CA ALA A 298 -0.67 19.21 6.72
C ALA A 298 -0.35 20.63 6.28
N GLY A 299 0.92 20.87 5.96
CA GLY A 299 1.38 22.08 5.31
C GLY A 299 1.33 21.96 3.80
N VAL A 300 0.95 23.04 3.13
CA VAL A 300 1.07 23.23 1.69
C VAL A 300 2.21 24.19 1.43
N TYR A 301 3.18 23.78 0.62
CA TYR A 301 4.41 24.53 0.36
C TYR A 301 4.54 24.85 -1.12
N ASN A 302 5.07 26.06 -1.40
CA ASN A 302 5.51 26.40 -2.75
C ASN A 302 6.87 25.75 -3.10
N PRO A 303 7.36 25.85 -4.36
CA PRO A 303 8.65 25.30 -4.76
C PRO A 303 9.83 25.82 -3.92
N ASN A 304 9.77 27.06 -3.44
CA ASN A 304 10.78 27.69 -2.57
C ASN A 304 10.70 27.21 -1.11
N ARG A 305 9.85 26.23 -0.81
CA ARG A 305 9.61 25.69 0.54
C ARG A 305 8.98 26.66 1.53
N SER A 306 8.39 27.77 1.08
CA SER A 306 7.60 28.65 1.93
C SER A 306 6.21 28.06 2.14
N LEU A 307 5.71 28.15 3.36
CA LEU A 307 4.38 27.67 3.73
C LEU A 307 3.31 28.59 3.11
N LEU A 308 2.42 28.03 2.29
CA LEU A 308 1.29 28.73 1.70
C LEU A 308 0.05 28.65 2.59
N SER A 309 -0.25 27.46 3.09
CA SER A 309 -1.37 27.19 3.98
C SER A 309 -1.08 26.01 4.89
N LYS A 310 -1.82 25.92 6.00
CA LYS A 310 -1.77 24.78 6.91
C LYS A 310 -3.19 24.34 7.25
N SER A 311 -3.47 23.07 7.07
CA SER A 311 -4.77 22.47 7.36
C SER A 311 -4.68 21.47 8.49
N ARG A 312 -5.68 21.45 9.36
CA ARG A 312 -5.92 20.33 10.28
C ARG A 312 -6.81 19.32 9.56
N LEU A 313 -6.29 18.12 9.38
CA LEU A 313 -7.00 17.02 8.74
C LEU A 313 -7.67 16.16 9.79
N ARG A 314 -8.91 15.75 9.53
CA ARG A 314 -9.61 14.69 10.26
C ARG A 314 -10.31 13.81 9.24
N MET A 315 -9.91 12.57 9.18
CA MET A 315 -10.53 11.56 8.34
C MET A 315 -11.09 10.45 9.22
N PHE A 316 -12.28 9.99 8.90
CA PHE A 316 -12.87 8.78 9.45
C PHE A 316 -13.67 8.08 8.37
N GLY A 317 -13.79 6.77 8.51
CA GLY A 317 -14.46 5.96 7.50
C GLY A 317 -14.80 4.57 8.00
N ALA A 318 -15.38 3.81 7.09
CA ALA A 318 -15.75 2.43 7.32
C ALA A 318 -15.42 1.61 6.07
N TYR A 319 -15.23 0.31 6.26
CA TYR A 319 -14.90 -0.59 5.18
C TYR A 319 -15.53 -1.98 5.38
N PHE A 320 -15.61 -2.70 4.29
CA PHE A 320 -15.80 -4.14 4.28
C PHE A 320 -14.89 -4.79 3.24
N GLY A 321 -14.48 -6.01 3.51
CA GLY A 321 -13.87 -6.94 2.58
C GLY A 321 -14.59 -8.28 2.69
N TYR A 322 -14.84 -8.94 1.58
CA TYR A 322 -15.41 -10.27 1.55
C TYR A 322 -14.68 -11.09 0.51
N ASP A 323 -13.87 -12.03 0.98
CA ASP A 323 -13.03 -12.88 0.15
C ASP A 323 -13.34 -14.34 0.44
N THR A 324 -13.78 -15.05 -0.58
CA THR A 324 -14.14 -16.47 -0.56
C THR A 324 -13.76 -17.12 -1.89
N ASP A 325 -13.90 -18.44 -1.99
CA ASP A 325 -13.64 -19.17 -3.25
C ASP A 325 -14.44 -18.64 -4.44
N HIS A 326 -15.55 -17.96 -4.21
CA HIS A 326 -16.46 -17.50 -5.26
C HIS A 326 -16.63 -16.00 -5.36
N TRP A 327 -16.33 -15.25 -4.32
CA TRP A 327 -16.59 -13.82 -4.27
C TRP A 327 -15.37 -13.06 -3.77
N ASP A 328 -15.05 -12.01 -4.48
CA ASP A 328 -14.10 -10.97 -4.09
C ASP A 328 -14.86 -9.64 -4.08
N ALA A 329 -15.15 -9.12 -2.89
CA ALA A 329 -15.85 -7.85 -2.77
C ALA A 329 -15.14 -6.97 -1.72
N ILE A 330 -14.96 -5.71 -2.05
CA ILE A 330 -14.33 -4.72 -1.18
C ILE A 330 -14.99 -3.37 -1.37
N GLY A 331 -15.22 -2.67 -0.27
CA GLY A 331 -15.73 -1.31 -0.29
C GLY A 331 -15.22 -0.51 0.88
N GLU A 332 -14.93 0.76 0.62
CA GLU A 332 -14.44 1.71 1.61
C GLU A 332 -15.10 3.07 1.43
N TYR A 333 -15.38 3.71 2.55
CA TYR A 333 -15.91 5.06 2.65
C TYR A 333 -14.98 5.92 3.49
N TYR A 334 -14.73 7.14 3.02
CA TYR A 334 -13.88 8.13 3.65
C TYR A 334 -14.64 9.44 3.81
N HIS A 335 -14.60 10.00 4.98
CA HIS A 335 -15.19 11.30 5.29
C HIS A 335 -14.13 12.20 5.91
N PHE A 336 -13.98 13.39 5.36
CA PHE A 336 -13.00 14.38 5.77
C PHE A 336 -13.69 15.58 6.37
N VAL A 337 -13.19 16.04 7.52
CA VAL A 337 -13.55 17.31 8.11
C VAL A 337 -12.25 18.06 8.37
N ASN A 338 -11.85 18.84 7.38
CA ASN A 338 -10.62 19.60 7.43
C ASN A 338 -10.89 21.02 7.93
N ALA A 339 -9.88 21.67 8.50
CA ALA A 339 -9.95 23.06 8.91
C ALA A 339 -8.69 23.79 8.44
N ASP A 340 -8.87 24.86 7.71
CA ASP A 340 -7.80 25.81 7.40
C ASP A 340 -7.37 26.54 8.68
N LEU A 341 -6.12 26.38 9.06
CA LEU A 341 -5.59 26.96 10.29
C LEU A 341 -5.23 28.45 10.15
N GLY A 342 -5.19 29.00 8.93
CA GLY A 342 -4.98 30.41 8.67
C GLY A 342 -6.25 31.22 8.87
N VAL A 343 -7.34 30.80 8.22
CA VAL A 343 -8.61 31.57 8.24
C VAL A 343 -9.70 30.91 9.09
N GLY A 344 -9.47 29.72 9.63
CA GLY A 344 -10.42 29.01 10.48
C GLY A 344 -11.60 28.37 9.74
N ALA A 345 -11.62 28.40 8.41
CA ALA A 345 -12.65 27.77 7.60
C ALA A 345 -12.68 26.26 7.78
N ARG A 346 -13.88 25.65 7.72
CA ARG A 346 -14.07 24.21 7.76
C ARG A 346 -14.56 23.72 6.41
N HIS A 347 -14.02 22.59 6.00
CA HIS A 347 -14.28 21.95 4.73
C HIS A 347 -14.71 20.50 4.95
N THR A 348 -15.70 20.07 4.20
CA THR A 348 -16.20 18.69 4.29
C THR A 348 -16.12 18.03 2.94
N SER A 349 -15.48 16.88 2.90
CA SER A 349 -15.28 16.08 1.69
C SER A 349 -15.58 14.63 1.97
N SER A 350 -15.92 13.88 0.92
CA SER A 350 -16.11 12.44 1.03
C SER A 350 -15.64 11.70 -0.21
N ALA A 351 -15.23 10.44 -0.03
CA ALA A 351 -14.93 9.56 -1.12
C ALA A 351 -15.30 8.12 -0.76
N TRP A 352 -15.59 7.32 -1.76
CA TRP A 352 -15.87 5.90 -1.58
C TRP A 352 -15.63 5.11 -2.86
N PHE A 353 -15.42 3.82 -2.69
CA PHE A 353 -15.48 2.87 -3.78
C PHE A 353 -16.10 1.55 -3.30
N VAL A 354 -16.64 0.80 -4.26
CA VAL A 354 -17.07 -0.58 -4.10
C VAL A 354 -16.61 -1.34 -5.33
N GLN A 355 -15.95 -2.46 -5.12
CA GLN A 355 -15.59 -3.45 -6.13
C GLN A 355 -16.25 -4.79 -5.79
N VAL A 356 -16.76 -5.46 -6.80
CA VAL A 356 -17.29 -6.82 -6.65
C VAL A 356 -16.84 -7.65 -7.83
N GLY A 357 -16.21 -8.77 -7.54
CA GLY A 357 -15.82 -9.82 -8.46
C GLY A 357 -16.49 -11.13 -8.11
N ARG A 358 -16.71 -11.99 -9.09
CA ARG A 358 -17.20 -13.36 -8.89
C ARG A 358 -16.38 -14.34 -9.69
N SER A 359 -15.84 -15.35 -8.99
CA SER A 359 -15.01 -16.39 -9.62
C SER A 359 -15.86 -17.50 -10.26
N PHE A 360 -15.51 -17.86 -11.48
CA PHE A 360 -16.05 -18.96 -12.27
C PHE A 360 -14.88 -19.81 -12.76
N GLY A 361 -14.39 -20.72 -11.92
CA GLY A 361 -13.12 -21.40 -12.16
C GLY A 361 -11.96 -20.41 -12.21
N ALA A 362 -11.20 -20.39 -13.30
CA ALA A 362 -10.07 -19.48 -13.49
C ALA A 362 -10.47 -18.03 -13.87
N TRP A 363 -11.73 -17.75 -14.10
CA TRP A 363 -12.21 -16.46 -14.58
C TRP A 363 -12.89 -15.67 -13.46
N THR A 364 -12.49 -14.43 -13.25
CA THR A 364 -13.11 -13.52 -12.29
C THR A 364 -13.46 -12.18 -12.95
N PRO A 365 -14.66 -12.04 -13.56
CA PRO A 365 -15.18 -10.74 -13.94
C PRO A 365 -15.42 -9.89 -12.70
N PHE A 366 -15.18 -8.58 -12.82
CA PHE A 366 -15.43 -7.63 -11.75
C PHE A 366 -16.00 -6.31 -12.26
N VAL A 367 -16.65 -5.61 -11.36
CA VAL A 367 -17.10 -4.22 -11.54
C VAL A 367 -16.62 -3.41 -10.34
N ARG A 368 -16.13 -2.18 -10.58
CA ARG A 368 -15.84 -1.19 -9.54
C ARG A 368 -16.52 0.14 -9.88
N HIS A 369 -17.16 0.72 -8.89
CA HIS A 369 -17.61 2.10 -8.95
C HIS A 369 -17.00 2.91 -7.81
N GLU A 370 -16.53 4.11 -8.13
CA GLU A 370 -15.86 4.99 -7.19
C GLU A 370 -16.27 6.44 -7.40
N ARG A 371 -16.34 7.18 -6.32
CA ARG A 371 -16.68 8.60 -6.32
C ARG A 371 -15.90 9.33 -5.23
N ALA A 372 -15.38 10.50 -5.57
CA ALA A 372 -14.94 11.51 -4.62
C ALA A 372 -15.72 12.80 -4.84
N ALA A 373 -16.15 13.44 -3.75
CA ALA A 373 -16.74 14.75 -3.71
C ALA A 373 -15.88 15.60 -2.76
N LEU A 374 -14.91 16.30 -3.34
CA LEU A 374 -13.92 17.07 -2.61
C LEU A 374 -14.28 18.56 -2.68
N ASP A 375 -14.20 19.23 -1.53
CA ASP A 375 -14.39 20.68 -1.45
C ASP A 375 -13.21 21.39 -2.14
N SER A 376 -13.48 22.09 -3.22
CA SER A 376 -12.48 22.82 -3.99
C SER A 376 -11.90 24.03 -3.26
N ASN A 377 -12.53 24.46 -2.17
CA ASN A 377 -12.03 25.55 -1.32
C ASN A 377 -11.16 25.03 -0.16
N ASP A 378 -11.07 23.69 0.01
CA ASP A 378 -10.16 23.10 0.98
C ASP A 378 -8.71 23.22 0.50
N PRO A 379 -7.85 23.99 1.16
CA PRO A 379 -6.47 24.19 0.70
C PRO A 379 -5.69 22.89 0.56
N PHE A 380 -6.00 21.89 1.36
CA PHE A 380 -5.32 20.58 1.28
C PHE A 380 -5.61 19.86 -0.02
N PHE A 381 -6.88 19.78 -0.45
CA PHE A 381 -7.24 19.12 -1.71
C PHE A 381 -7.02 20.01 -2.92
N ALA A 382 -7.34 21.30 -2.83
CA ALA A 382 -7.21 22.24 -3.95
C ALA A 382 -5.76 22.43 -4.41
N SER A 383 -4.78 22.21 -3.53
CA SER A 383 -3.35 22.32 -3.84
C SER A 383 -2.76 21.09 -4.48
N GLN A 384 -3.54 20.01 -4.68
CA GLN A 384 -3.06 18.75 -5.24
C GLN A 384 -3.57 18.54 -6.66
N ASN A 385 -2.72 18.04 -7.56
CA ASN A 385 -3.12 17.74 -8.94
C ASN A 385 -4.27 16.71 -9.02
N ALA A 386 -4.33 15.76 -8.09
CA ALA A 386 -5.37 14.75 -7.99
C ALA A 386 -6.54 15.15 -7.09
N GLY A 387 -6.44 16.29 -6.40
CA GLY A 387 -7.37 16.74 -5.36
C GLY A 387 -8.69 17.30 -5.89
N ARG A 388 -9.33 16.62 -6.83
CA ARG A 388 -10.60 17.04 -7.44
C ARG A 388 -11.69 16.00 -7.34
N THR A 389 -12.93 16.47 -7.36
CA THR A 389 -14.13 15.63 -7.46
C THR A 389 -14.07 14.76 -8.71
N TYR A 390 -14.42 13.50 -8.58
CA TYR A 390 -14.52 12.57 -9.71
C TYR A 390 -15.55 11.47 -9.45
N ARG A 391 -15.95 10.80 -10.54
CA ARG A 391 -16.56 9.46 -10.51
C ARG A 391 -15.95 8.60 -11.60
N ARG A 392 -15.73 7.33 -11.27
CA ARG A 392 -15.18 6.35 -12.18
C ARG A 392 -15.95 5.05 -12.06
N THR A 393 -16.19 4.43 -13.21
CA THR A 393 -16.67 3.06 -13.29
C THR A 393 -15.67 2.24 -14.06
N SER A 394 -15.26 1.10 -13.50
CA SER A 394 -14.39 0.13 -14.12
C SER A 394 -15.12 -1.20 -14.28
N LEU A 395 -14.86 -1.87 -15.38
CA LEU A 395 -15.24 -3.24 -15.68
C LEU A 395 -13.98 -4.00 -16.05
N GLY A 396 -13.81 -5.20 -15.57
CA GLY A 396 -12.64 -5.98 -15.91
C GLY A 396 -12.87 -7.48 -15.79
N LEU A 397 -11.83 -8.18 -16.19
CA LEU A 397 -11.77 -9.63 -16.16
C LEU A 397 -10.35 -10.06 -15.77
N ARG A 398 -10.26 -10.91 -14.77
CA ARG A 398 -9.04 -11.61 -14.39
C ARG A 398 -9.15 -13.06 -14.85
N TYR A 399 -8.06 -13.59 -15.37
CA TYR A 399 -7.89 -15.00 -15.71
C TYR A 399 -6.65 -15.55 -15.00
N ASP A 400 -6.85 -16.43 -14.02
CA ASP A 400 -5.78 -17.10 -13.30
C ASP A 400 -5.25 -18.26 -14.14
N ILE A 401 -4.02 -18.14 -14.61
CA ILE A 401 -3.32 -19.20 -15.35
C ILE A 401 -2.93 -20.31 -14.37
N ASP A 402 -2.43 -19.91 -13.23
CA ASP A 402 -2.07 -20.71 -12.08
C ASP A 402 -2.11 -19.82 -10.80
N PRO A 403 -1.88 -20.37 -9.58
CA PRO A 403 -1.93 -19.59 -8.34
C PRO A 403 -0.93 -18.41 -8.26
N ARG A 404 0.06 -18.37 -9.13
CA ARG A 404 1.13 -17.36 -9.14
C ARG A 404 1.11 -16.45 -10.35
N SER A 405 0.24 -16.68 -11.32
CA SER A 405 0.22 -15.88 -12.55
C SER A 405 -1.20 -15.63 -13.06
N ALA A 406 -1.43 -14.42 -13.53
CA ALA A 406 -2.75 -14.03 -14.05
C ALA A 406 -2.65 -13.06 -15.22
N PHE A 407 -3.60 -13.18 -16.14
CA PHE A 407 -3.94 -12.16 -17.12
C PHE A 407 -5.11 -11.33 -16.67
N LYS A 408 -5.06 -10.01 -16.92
CA LYS A 408 -6.13 -9.10 -16.57
C LYS A 408 -6.42 -8.13 -17.69
N ILE A 409 -7.70 -7.75 -17.81
CA ILE A 409 -8.20 -6.69 -18.68
C ILE A 409 -9.04 -5.76 -17.81
N GLU A 410 -8.85 -4.45 -17.95
CA GLU A 410 -9.68 -3.44 -17.29
C GLU A 410 -10.04 -2.31 -18.24
N LEU A 411 -11.32 -1.97 -18.29
CA LEU A 411 -11.89 -0.82 -18.98
C LEU A 411 -12.46 0.13 -17.94
N SER A 412 -12.12 1.42 -18.04
CA SER A 412 -12.69 2.41 -17.13
C SER A 412 -13.16 3.67 -17.83
N ASN A 413 -14.18 4.30 -17.27
CA ASN A 413 -14.68 5.60 -17.67
C ASN A 413 -14.65 6.55 -16.47
N THR A 414 -13.92 7.65 -16.58
CA THR A 414 -13.78 8.66 -15.54
C THR A 414 -14.42 9.96 -15.98
N ARG A 415 -15.11 10.63 -15.07
CA ARG A 415 -15.67 11.98 -15.25
C ARG A 415 -15.23 12.87 -14.11
N GLU A 416 -14.69 14.03 -14.46
CA GLU A 416 -14.24 15.07 -13.54
C GLU A 416 -14.94 16.39 -13.92
N PRO A 417 -15.67 17.05 -13.00
CA PRO A 417 -16.21 18.37 -13.29
C PRO A 417 -15.09 19.41 -13.40
N ALA A 418 -15.38 20.55 -13.99
CA ALA A 418 -14.52 21.72 -13.91
C ALA A 418 -14.35 22.16 -12.44
N VAL A 419 -13.17 22.61 -12.09
CA VAL A 419 -12.82 23.02 -10.73
C VAL A 419 -11.79 24.14 -10.78
N VAL A 420 -11.76 24.98 -9.76
CA VAL A 420 -10.66 25.91 -9.51
C VAL A 420 -9.73 25.26 -8.48
N LEU A 421 -8.49 25.07 -8.84
CA LEU A 421 -7.43 24.63 -7.96
C LEU A 421 -6.45 25.78 -7.71
N PHE A 422 -5.59 25.66 -6.73
CA PHE A 422 -4.46 26.57 -6.56
C PHE A 422 -3.26 26.07 -7.38
N ASP A 423 -2.52 26.98 -7.98
CA ASP A 423 -1.23 26.66 -8.58
C ASP A 423 -0.14 26.49 -7.50
N GLU A 424 1.07 26.22 -7.91
CA GLU A 424 2.21 26.03 -7.01
C GLU A 424 2.65 27.29 -6.27
N ASN A 425 2.18 28.45 -6.69
CA ASN A 425 2.41 29.74 -6.04
C ASN A 425 1.20 30.18 -5.19
N GLY A 426 0.14 29.38 -5.15
CA GLY A 426 -1.08 29.68 -4.40
C GLY A 426 -2.08 30.55 -5.15
N ALA A 427 -1.84 30.86 -6.44
CA ALA A 427 -2.81 31.59 -7.26
C ALA A 427 -3.91 30.64 -7.80
N SER A 428 -5.12 31.18 -7.98
CA SER A 428 -6.23 30.39 -8.53
C SER A 428 -5.95 29.92 -9.96
N ALA A 429 -6.06 28.64 -10.19
CA ALA A 429 -5.86 27.98 -11.46
C ALA A 429 -7.14 27.25 -11.88
N PRO A 430 -7.94 27.77 -12.83
CA PRO A 430 -9.10 27.06 -13.33
C PRO A 430 -8.66 25.84 -14.13
N LEU A 431 -9.36 24.72 -13.93
CA LEU A 431 -9.13 23.47 -14.61
C LEU A 431 -10.44 22.96 -15.17
N ASP A 432 -10.46 22.79 -16.50
CA ASP A 432 -11.64 22.30 -17.21
C ASP A 432 -12.04 20.90 -16.76
N GLY A 433 -13.32 20.61 -16.84
CA GLY A 433 -13.86 19.29 -16.64
C GLY A 433 -13.34 18.31 -17.69
N ALA A 434 -13.20 17.05 -17.31
CA ALA A 434 -12.71 16.01 -18.17
C ALA A 434 -13.59 14.77 -18.13
N SER A 435 -13.75 14.12 -19.29
CA SER A 435 -14.29 12.77 -19.40
C SER A 435 -13.35 11.96 -20.25
N TYR A 436 -12.88 10.84 -19.73
CA TYR A 436 -11.94 9.99 -20.45
C TYR A 436 -12.16 8.50 -20.16
N ARG A 437 -11.78 7.68 -21.12
CA ARG A 437 -11.81 6.22 -21.03
C ARG A 437 -10.39 5.69 -21.03
N ARG A 438 -10.19 4.61 -20.29
CA ARG A 438 -8.93 3.85 -20.29
C ARG A 438 -9.24 2.39 -20.58
N ALA A 439 -8.31 1.75 -21.27
CA ALA A 439 -8.24 0.31 -21.43
C ALA A 439 -6.85 -0.15 -21.05
N ALA A 440 -6.73 -1.27 -20.33
CA ALA A 440 -5.45 -1.84 -19.94
C ALA A 440 -5.48 -3.36 -20.04
N LEU A 441 -4.31 -3.92 -20.33
CA LEU A 441 -3.97 -5.34 -20.24
C LEU A 441 -2.80 -5.48 -19.28
N GLN A 442 -2.78 -6.52 -18.48
CA GLN A 442 -1.69 -6.83 -17.56
C GLN A 442 -1.48 -8.34 -17.50
N TYR A 443 -0.21 -8.74 -17.54
CA TYR A 443 0.23 -10.04 -17.09
C TYR A 443 1.01 -9.86 -15.81
N SER A 444 0.64 -10.56 -14.75
CA SER A 444 1.24 -10.44 -13.43
C SER A 444 1.67 -11.80 -12.89
N ILE A 445 2.76 -11.81 -12.13
CA ILE A 445 3.32 -13.00 -11.49
C ILE A 445 3.68 -12.73 -10.03
N ALA A 446 3.67 -13.80 -9.22
CA ALA A 446 4.25 -13.85 -7.88
C ALA A 446 5.31 -14.97 -7.80
N PHE A 447 6.38 -14.76 -7.07
CA PHE A 447 7.48 -15.73 -6.93
C PHE A 447 8.11 -15.73 -5.55
#